data_f4e3fe036c4818fe0da1e7697312c097
#
_entry.id   f4e3fe036c4818fe0da1e7697312c097
#
_cell.length_a   1.000
_cell.length_b   1.000
_cell.length_c   1.000
_cell.angle_alpha   90.00
_cell.angle_beta   90.00
_cell.angle_gamma   90.00
#
_symmetry.space_group_name_H-M   'P 1'
#
loop_
_entity.id
_entity.type
_entity.pdbx_description
1 polymer ?
#
loop_
_entity_poly.entity_id
_entity_poly.type
_entity_poly.pdbx_seq_one_letter_code
_entity_poly.pdbx_strand_id
1 'polypeptide(L)'
;MSTNFNYVNYLWDEKKATSLGDDQVALFLYRSNILGADLRITNYGGGNTSCKTIESDPVTQKDVEVMWVKGSGGDIGTLTRSGIAGLYTERLRDLKKVYRGIEHEDEMVALFNHCIYDLDSKAPSIDTPLHGLLPFKHIDHLHPDALIAVAAAADSEQITKDIWGDTMGWVPWQKPGFDLGLQLEECLAQNPGIRGIVLGSHGLFTWGDTSYECYINSLEVIEMSSDYIEKKIKANGSVFGGQKMTSLPKEQRLSQAAQLAPILRGLCSSDNQMIGHFSDDAVVLEYINSHDLERLAPMGTSCPDHFLRTKIAPLILNLSADENLDDSKAVREKLTPSFEAYKKGYEAYYNDHKHPNSPAMRDSSPVIILFPGVGMFSFAKNKQTTRVASEFYINAINVMRGSEAISKYTSLPRQEAFDIEYWLLEEAKLQRMPKEQPLSRKVALVTGSGGGIGRAIADKLIAEGANVVFTDISDDFLKEATASYSTDQAIACNCDVTSKESIDTAFAKASLQFGGVDIIVHSAGLAISKPIEDTSQADWDLLQNVLVKGQFLLAQSAAVVFRKQNLGGNIVNIASKNGLVAGPNNLGY
;
A
#
# COMPACT_ATOMS: atom_id res chain seq x y z
N MET A 1 27.50 20.33 -6.81
CA MET A 1 26.17 19.94 -6.28
C MET A 1 26.38 19.22 -4.97
N SER A 2 25.60 19.50 -3.96
CA SER A 2 25.72 18.83 -2.65
C SER A 2 25.18 17.40 -2.80
N THR A 3 25.92 16.40 -2.31
CA THR A 3 25.44 15.01 -2.18
C THR A 3 24.99 14.70 -0.75
N ASN A 4 24.89 15.72 0.08
CA ASN A 4 24.52 15.60 1.49
C ASN A 4 23.11 16.16 1.70
N PHE A 5 22.12 15.28 1.69
CA PHE A 5 20.71 15.56 1.93
C PHE A 5 20.32 15.10 3.34
N ASN A 6 19.42 15.81 4.00
CA ASN A 6 18.95 15.49 5.35
C ASN A 6 17.64 14.72 5.36
N TYR A 7 16.81 14.93 4.33
CA TYR A 7 15.43 14.43 4.29
C TYR A 7 15.19 13.35 3.25
N VAL A 8 16.09 13.21 2.25
CA VAL A 8 16.04 12.15 1.24
C VAL A 8 17.39 11.43 1.16
N ASN A 9 17.39 10.20 0.62
CA ASN A 9 18.64 9.45 0.46
C ASN A 9 19.27 9.73 -0.91
N TYR A 10 20.58 10.04 -0.92
CA TYR A 10 21.36 10.03 -2.14
C TYR A 10 21.82 8.59 -2.44
N LEU A 11 21.24 7.97 -3.48
CA LEU A 11 21.48 6.57 -3.83
C LEU A 11 22.20 6.39 -5.16
N TRP A 12 22.66 7.47 -5.81
CA TRP A 12 23.41 7.37 -7.06
C TRP A 12 24.80 6.81 -6.83
N ASP A 13 25.13 5.71 -7.54
CA ASP A 13 26.44 5.08 -7.55
C ASP A 13 27.10 5.30 -8.92
N GLU A 14 28.17 6.11 -8.93
CA GLU A 14 28.94 6.45 -10.13
C GLU A 14 29.53 5.21 -10.83
N LYS A 15 29.96 4.19 -10.05
CA LYS A 15 30.51 2.96 -10.62
C LYS A 15 29.43 2.19 -11.37
N LYS A 16 28.24 2.12 -10.77
CA LYS A 16 27.08 1.48 -11.39
C LYS A 16 26.66 2.24 -12.66
N ALA A 17 26.53 3.56 -12.59
CA ALA A 17 26.17 4.40 -13.72
C ALA A 17 27.17 4.25 -14.86
N THR A 18 28.49 4.34 -14.57
CA THR A 18 29.56 4.16 -15.55
C THR A 18 29.53 2.76 -16.19
N SER A 19 29.15 1.72 -15.44
CA SER A 19 29.05 0.35 -15.97
C SER A 19 27.91 0.17 -16.99
N LEU A 20 26.94 1.08 -17.01
CA LEU A 20 25.84 1.08 -18.00
C LEU A 20 26.24 1.78 -19.32
N GLY A 21 27.38 2.48 -19.34
CA GLY A 21 27.91 3.16 -20.52
C GLY A 21 26.97 4.25 -21.04
N ASP A 22 26.84 4.31 -22.38
CA ASP A 22 26.01 5.31 -23.07
C ASP A 22 24.54 4.87 -23.26
N ASP A 23 24.14 3.70 -22.72
CA ASP A 23 22.76 3.22 -22.81
C ASP A 23 21.82 4.10 -21.95
N GLN A 24 21.19 5.08 -22.60
CA GLN A 24 20.30 6.05 -21.96
C GLN A 24 19.07 5.38 -21.36
N VAL A 25 18.60 4.28 -21.93
CA VAL A 25 17.45 3.52 -21.40
C VAL A 25 17.86 2.76 -20.13
N ALA A 26 19.05 2.17 -20.11
CA ALA A 26 19.57 1.53 -18.90
C ALA A 26 19.82 2.55 -17.77
N LEU A 27 20.36 3.73 -18.07
CA LEU A 27 20.54 4.83 -17.12
C LEU A 27 19.20 5.37 -16.62
N PHE A 28 18.19 5.47 -17.45
CA PHE A 28 16.83 5.83 -17.09
C PHE A 28 16.20 4.80 -16.12
N LEU A 29 16.31 3.51 -16.41
CA LEU A 29 15.82 2.45 -15.53
C LEU A 29 16.54 2.46 -14.18
N TYR A 30 17.86 2.65 -14.18
CA TYR A 30 18.65 2.78 -12.96
C TYR A 30 18.19 3.99 -12.12
N ARG A 31 18.02 5.18 -12.73
CA ARG A 31 17.48 6.37 -12.06
C ARG A 31 16.11 6.10 -11.45
N SER A 32 15.21 5.48 -12.21
CA SER A 32 13.87 5.14 -11.76
C SER A 32 13.90 4.25 -10.51
N ASN A 33 14.74 3.22 -10.53
CA ASN A 33 14.82 2.28 -9.41
C ASN A 33 15.36 2.92 -8.14
N ILE A 34 16.37 3.80 -8.22
CA ILE A 34 16.90 4.47 -7.04
C ILE A 34 15.96 5.57 -6.51
N LEU A 35 15.16 6.23 -7.37
CA LEU A 35 14.09 7.15 -6.94
C LEU A 35 12.99 6.40 -6.20
N GLY A 36 12.50 5.28 -6.73
CA GLY A 36 11.45 4.48 -6.11
C GLY A 36 11.91 3.65 -4.89
N ALA A 37 13.21 3.56 -4.64
CA ALA A 37 13.75 2.91 -3.44
C ALA A 37 13.59 3.74 -2.16
N ASP A 38 13.30 5.04 -2.27
CA ASP A 38 13.04 5.91 -1.13
C ASP A 38 11.58 6.42 -1.18
N LEU A 39 10.72 5.90 -0.30
CA LEU A 39 9.30 6.26 -0.24
C LEU A 39 9.02 7.73 0.11
N ARG A 40 10.04 8.49 0.54
CA ARG A 40 9.95 9.94 0.74
C ARG A 40 10.03 10.70 -0.59
N ILE A 41 10.57 10.06 -1.64
CA ILE A 41 10.68 10.62 -2.99
C ILE A 41 9.43 10.34 -3.81
N THR A 42 8.85 9.15 -3.67
CA THR A 42 7.58 8.79 -4.30
C THR A 42 6.91 7.63 -3.58
N ASN A 43 5.58 7.61 -3.58
CA ASN A 43 4.80 6.52 -3.00
C ASN A 43 4.79 5.27 -3.91
N TYR A 44 4.34 4.13 -3.38
CA TYR A 44 4.26 2.87 -4.12
C TYR A 44 3.40 2.99 -5.37
N GLY A 45 4.00 2.68 -6.52
CA GLY A 45 3.29 2.71 -7.80
C GLY A 45 2.96 4.09 -8.35
N GLY A 46 3.21 5.16 -7.58
CA GLY A 46 3.01 6.54 -8.00
C GLY A 46 4.14 7.08 -8.85
N GLY A 47 3.83 8.15 -9.57
CA GLY A 47 4.79 8.82 -10.44
C GLY A 47 5.15 8.05 -11.71
N ASN A 48 5.88 8.74 -12.57
CA ASN A 48 6.41 8.25 -13.84
C ASN A 48 7.79 8.86 -14.11
N THR A 49 8.60 8.13 -14.85
CA THR A 49 9.92 8.59 -15.28
C THR A 49 10.09 8.31 -16.77
N SER A 50 10.90 9.11 -17.46
CA SER A 50 11.14 8.92 -18.90
C SER A 50 12.54 9.35 -19.35
N CYS A 51 12.93 8.87 -20.52
CA CYS A 51 14.05 9.44 -21.29
C CYS A 51 13.70 9.49 -22.78
N LYS A 52 14.33 10.40 -23.51
CA LYS A 52 14.23 10.50 -24.97
C LYS A 52 15.57 10.14 -25.60
N THR A 53 15.51 9.30 -26.64
CA THR A 53 16.67 8.84 -27.40
C THR A 53 16.44 9.03 -28.89
N ILE A 54 17.51 9.04 -29.67
CA ILE A 54 17.40 8.98 -31.13
C ILE A 54 17.57 7.50 -31.53
N GLU A 55 16.56 6.98 -32.22
CA GLU A 55 16.50 5.59 -32.66
C GLU A 55 16.31 5.54 -34.17
N SER A 56 16.72 4.42 -34.80
CA SER A 56 16.41 4.19 -36.20
C SER A 56 15.00 3.65 -36.38
N ASP A 57 14.16 4.33 -37.16
CA ASP A 57 12.82 3.84 -37.48
C ASP A 57 12.93 2.49 -38.26
N PRO A 58 12.26 1.43 -37.82
CA PRO A 58 12.42 0.09 -38.38
C PRO A 58 11.92 -0.02 -39.82
N VAL A 59 11.08 0.88 -40.30
CA VAL A 59 10.52 0.87 -41.66
C VAL A 59 11.26 1.83 -42.57
N THR A 60 11.44 3.08 -42.13
CA THR A 60 12.03 4.12 -42.98
C THR A 60 13.55 4.22 -42.89
N GLN A 61 14.16 3.58 -41.88
CA GLN A 61 15.60 3.63 -41.56
C GLN A 61 16.10 5.06 -41.27
N LYS A 62 15.20 5.98 -40.92
CA LYS A 62 15.53 7.36 -40.54
C LYS A 62 15.68 7.46 -39.05
N ASP A 63 16.52 8.39 -38.61
CA ASP A 63 16.61 8.76 -37.22
C ASP A 63 15.32 9.44 -36.74
N VAL A 64 14.76 8.95 -35.63
CA VAL A 64 13.55 9.46 -35.02
C VAL A 64 13.73 9.62 -33.51
N GLU A 65 13.10 10.65 -32.91
CA GLU A 65 13.08 10.77 -31.44
C GLU A 65 12.06 9.81 -30.86
N VAL A 66 12.53 8.93 -29.98
CA VAL A 66 11.71 7.96 -29.24
C VAL A 66 11.74 8.30 -27.77
N MET A 67 10.59 8.42 -27.15
CA MET A 67 10.41 8.55 -25.71
C MET A 67 10.18 7.17 -25.08
N TRP A 68 11.05 6.80 -24.15
CA TRP A 68 10.89 5.65 -23.28
C TRP A 68 10.31 6.13 -21.94
N VAL A 69 9.16 5.63 -21.56
CA VAL A 69 8.42 6.07 -20.36
C VAL A 69 7.87 4.85 -19.63
N LYS A 70 7.73 4.94 -18.29
CA LYS A 70 7.06 3.92 -17.49
C LYS A 70 5.66 3.64 -18.05
N GLY A 71 5.37 2.38 -18.33
CA GLY A 71 4.05 1.94 -18.77
C GLY A 71 3.02 1.95 -17.66
N SER A 72 1.77 1.70 -18.05
CA SER A 72 0.64 1.66 -17.10
C SER A 72 0.80 0.57 -16.04
N GLY A 73 0.65 0.94 -14.78
CA GLY A 73 0.82 0.06 -13.62
C GLY A 73 2.30 -0.25 -13.31
N GLY A 74 2.56 -0.87 -12.17
CA GLY A 74 3.91 -1.15 -11.69
C GLY A 74 4.55 0.00 -10.92
N ASP A 75 5.61 -0.31 -10.21
CA ASP A 75 6.35 0.59 -9.34
C ASP A 75 7.64 1.04 -10.02
N ILE A 76 8.02 2.32 -9.87
CA ILE A 76 9.29 2.81 -10.44
C ILE A 76 10.52 2.20 -9.77
N GLY A 77 10.42 1.83 -8.48
CA GLY A 77 11.49 1.18 -7.72
C GLY A 77 11.87 -0.22 -8.22
N THR A 78 10.98 -0.87 -8.97
CA THR A 78 11.19 -2.21 -9.55
C THR A 78 11.04 -2.22 -11.07
N LEU A 79 11.16 -1.05 -11.72
CA LEU A 79 10.97 -0.89 -13.15
C LEU A 79 12.04 -1.64 -13.94
N THR A 80 11.60 -2.41 -14.94
CA THR A 80 12.45 -3.15 -15.86
C THR A 80 12.13 -2.77 -17.31
N ARG A 81 12.93 -3.24 -18.27
CA ARG A 81 12.71 -2.94 -19.69
C ARG A 81 11.34 -3.42 -20.20
N SER A 82 10.80 -4.49 -19.67
CA SER A 82 9.44 -4.97 -19.99
C SER A 82 8.32 -4.13 -19.37
N GLY A 83 8.65 -3.21 -18.46
CA GLY A 83 7.71 -2.32 -17.78
C GLY A 83 7.56 -0.94 -18.43
N ILE A 84 8.31 -0.65 -19.52
CA ILE A 84 8.30 0.65 -20.19
C ILE A 84 7.58 0.59 -21.53
N ALA A 85 7.16 1.77 -22.03
CA ALA A 85 6.61 1.98 -23.35
C ALA A 85 7.57 2.85 -24.18
N GLY A 86 7.80 2.47 -25.44
CA GLY A 86 8.55 3.27 -26.41
C GLY A 86 7.59 3.92 -27.41
N LEU A 87 7.61 5.26 -27.52
CA LEU A 87 6.71 6.02 -28.38
C LEU A 87 7.48 7.01 -29.28
N TYR A 88 7.00 7.19 -30.51
CA TYR A 88 7.44 8.28 -31.37
C TYR A 88 7.03 9.62 -30.77
N THR A 89 7.98 10.43 -30.34
CA THR A 89 7.71 11.72 -29.67
C THR A 89 6.96 12.69 -30.57
N GLU A 90 7.30 12.72 -31.87
CA GLU A 90 6.64 13.59 -32.85
C GLU A 90 5.16 13.23 -33.00
N ARG A 91 4.82 11.94 -33.13
CA ARG A 91 3.41 11.50 -33.21
C ARG A 91 2.63 11.85 -31.97
N LEU A 92 3.25 11.74 -30.80
CA LEU A 92 2.63 12.12 -29.54
C LEU A 92 2.34 13.63 -29.48
N ARG A 93 3.27 14.47 -29.92
CA ARG A 93 3.07 15.93 -30.06
C ARG A 93 1.99 16.27 -31.09
N ASP A 94 1.88 15.51 -32.16
CA ASP A 94 0.87 15.67 -33.21
C ASP A 94 -0.57 15.40 -32.73
N LEU A 95 -0.73 14.70 -31.60
CA LEU A 95 -2.05 14.50 -30.98
C LEU A 95 -2.73 15.83 -30.58
N LYS A 96 -1.98 16.94 -30.43
CA LYS A 96 -2.55 18.28 -30.27
C LYS A 96 -3.51 18.68 -31.37
N LYS A 97 -3.28 18.17 -32.60
CA LYS A 97 -4.09 18.48 -33.78
C LYS A 97 -5.50 17.86 -33.72
N VAL A 98 -5.67 16.82 -32.92
CA VAL A 98 -6.92 16.05 -32.79
C VAL A 98 -7.53 16.18 -31.39
N TYR A 99 -6.86 16.83 -30.44
CA TYR A 99 -7.39 17.07 -29.10
C TYR A 99 -8.61 18.01 -29.16
N ARG A 100 -9.72 17.59 -28.55
CA ARG A 100 -11.02 18.27 -28.59
C ARG A 100 -11.42 18.96 -27.29
N GLY A 101 -10.51 19.01 -26.32
CA GLY A 101 -10.76 19.59 -25.01
C GLY A 101 -11.06 18.54 -23.93
N ILE A 102 -11.16 19.01 -22.69
CA ILE A 102 -11.21 18.21 -21.45
C ILE A 102 -12.37 17.19 -21.43
N GLU A 103 -13.51 17.51 -22.04
CA GLU A 103 -14.65 16.59 -22.13
C GLU A 103 -14.36 15.32 -22.95
N HIS A 104 -13.24 15.33 -23.71
CA HIS A 104 -12.79 14.24 -24.57
C HIS A 104 -11.44 13.65 -24.14
N GLU A 105 -11.03 13.92 -22.91
CA GLU A 105 -9.72 13.52 -22.38
C GLU A 105 -9.46 12.00 -22.52
N ASP A 106 -10.43 11.18 -22.14
CA ASP A 106 -10.28 9.73 -22.14
C ASP A 106 -10.12 9.14 -23.57
N GLU A 107 -10.54 9.87 -24.62
CA GLU A 107 -10.35 9.46 -26.02
C GLU A 107 -8.87 9.48 -26.42
N MET A 108 -8.09 10.39 -25.81
CA MET A 108 -6.66 10.54 -26.09
C MET A 108 -5.87 9.28 -25.75
N VAL A 109 -6.27 8.55 -24.70
CA VAL A 109 -5.59 7.32 -24.26
C VAL A 109 -5.59 6.24 -25.36
N ALA A 110 -6.70 6.11 -26.09
CA ALA A 110 -6.78 5.15 -27.21
C ALA A 110 -5.82 5.53 -28.35
N LEU A 111 -5.59 6.84 -28.56
CA LEU A 111 -4.71 7.35 -29.60
C LEU A 111 -3.22 7.12 -29.31
N PHE A 112 -2.83 6.91 -28.04
CA PHE A 112 -1.44 6.59 -27.71
C PHE A 112 -0.95 5.31 -28.42
N ASN A 113 -1.84 4.36 -28.71
CA ASN A 113 -1.50 3.15 -29.47
C ASN A 113 -0.95 3.46 -30.88
N HIS A 114 -1.36 4.58 -31.50
CA HIS A 114 -0.88 5.02 -32.80
C HIS A 114 0.49 5.72 -32.72
N CYS A 115 0.97 5.99 -31.51
CA CYS A 115 2.28 6.59 -31.26
C CYS A 115 3.34 5.55 -30.88
N ILE A 116 2.99 4.27 -30.72
CA ILE A 116 3.92 3.21 -30.31
C ILE A 116 5.04 3.03 -31.34
N TYR A 117 6.28 3.03 -30.86
CA TYR A 117 7.50 2.68 -31.59
C TYR A 117 7.85 1.21 -31.38
N ASP A 118 7.92 0.77 -30.13
CA ASP A 118 8.22 -0.61 -29.73
C ASP A 118 6.92 -1.39 -29.51
N LEU A 119 6.56 -2.24 -30.47
CA LEU A 119 5.30 -3.00 -30.47
C LEU A 119 5.18 -4.01 -29.34
N ASP A 120 6.30 -4.43 -28.75
CA ASP A 120 6.34 -5.35 -27.61
C ASP A 120 6.29 -4.61 -26.26
N SER A 121 6.19 -3.29 -26.29
CA SER A 121 6.19 -2.47 -25.08
C SER A 121 4.91 -2.60 -24.25
N LYS A 122 5.04 -2.24 -22.97
CA LYS A 122 3.91 -2.08 -22.05
C LYS A 122 2.94 -1.02 -22.60
N ALA A 123 1.65 -1.14 -22.29
CA ALA A 123 0.68 -0.09 -22.62
C ALA A 123 1.09 1.25 -21.97
N PRO A 124 1.05 2.38 -22.72
CA PRO A 124 1.39 3.70 -22.18
C PRO A 124 0.51 4.08 -20.97
N SER A 125 1.09 4.84 -20.03
CA SER A 125 0.34 5.45 -18.93
C SER A 125 -0.47 6.65 -19.42
N ILE A 126 -1.48 7.05 -18.64
CA ILE A 126 -2.23 8.28 -18.85
C ILE A 126 -1.31 9.52 -18.78
N ASP A 127 -0.21 9.44 -18.01
CA ASP A 127 0.77 10.52 -17.87
C ASP A 127 1.74 10.64 -19.04
N THR A 128 1.67 9.75 -20.03
CA THR A 128 2.55 9.75 -21.20
C THR A 128 2.64 11.11 -21.91
N PRO A 129 1.54 11.87 -22.15
CA PRO A 129 1.62 13.18 -22.77
C PRO A 129 2.36 14.20 -21.93
N LEU A 130 2.33 14.13 -20.60
CA LEU A 130 3.02 15.04 -19.70
C LEU A 130 4.54 14.99 -19.92
N HIS A 131 5.08 13.82 -20.26
CA HIS A 131 6.49 13.62 -20.60
C HIS A 131 6.79 13.97 -22.07
N GLY A 132 5.86 13.64 -22.98
CA GLY A 132 6.06 13.82 -24.42
C GLY A 132 6.00 15.27 -24.91
N LEU A 133 5.15 16.11 -24.28
CA LEU A 133 4.99 17.50 -24.64
C LEU A 133 6.13 18.39 -24.11
N LEU A 134 6.77 18.02 -23.01
CA LEU A 134 7.94 18.74 -22.49
C LEU A 134 9.20 18.44 -23.37
N PRO A 135 10.07 19.42 -23.65
CA PRO A 135 11.18 19.27 -24.58
C PRO A 135 12.43 18.59 -24.01
N PHE A 136 12.43 18.21 -22.74
CA PHE A 136 13.60 17.73 -22.03
C PHE A 136 13.89 16.25 -22.31
N LYS A 137 15.18 15.88 -22.23
CA LYS A 137 15.65 14.54 -22.50
C LYS A 137 15.30 13.53 -21.39
N HIS A 138 15.46 13.93 -20.14
CA HIS A 138 15.13 13.13 -18.95
C HIS A 138 14.11 13.88 -18.11
N ILE A 139 13.03 13.18 -17.71
CA ILE A 139 11.92 13.79 -16.96
C ILE A 139 11.51 12.82 -15.86
N ASP A 140 11.33 13.37 -14.66
CA ASP A 140 10.75 12.68 -13.50
C ASP A 140 9.44 13.36 -13.10
N HIS A 141 8.39 12.56 -12.97
CA HIS A 141 7.15 12.89 -12.29
C HIS A 141 7.07 12.07 -11.01
N LEU A 142 7.01 12.73 -9.86
CA LEU A 142 7.15 12.10 -8.54
C LEU A 142 6.07 12.58 -7.58
N HIS A 143 5.75 11.74 -6.59
CA HIS A 143 4.74 12.02 -5.56
C HIS A 143 5.36 12.03 -4.15
N PRO A 144 6.28 12.94 -3.82
CA PRO A 144 6.88 13.05 -2.49
C PRO A 144 5.94 13.76 -1.52
N ASP A 145 5.74 13.19 -0.34
CA ASP A 145 4.83 13.73 0.69
C ASP A 145 5.10 15.20 1.01
N ALA A 146 6.37 15.58 1.15
CA ALA A 146 6.75 16.96 1.48
C ALA A 146 6.37 17.95 0.38
N LEU A 147 6.51 17.58 -0.89
CA LEU A 147 6.12 18.45 -1.98
C LEU A 147 4.60 18.46 -2.18
N ILE A 148 3.92 17.31 -2.04
CA ILE A 148 2.46 17.27 -2.08
C ILE A 148 1.89 18.11 -0.93
N ALA A 149 2.56 18.17 0.23
CA ALA A 149 2.15 19.05 1.33
C ALA A 149 2.18 20.53 0.93
N VAL A 150 3.17 20.97 0.16
CA VAL A 150 3.20 22.30 -0.44
C VAL A 150 2.08 22.44 -1.48
N ALA A 151 1.92 21.44 -2.35
CA ALA A 151 0.92 21.44 -3.42
C ALA A 151 -0.54 21.44 -2.91
N ALA A 152 -0.78 20.87 -1.71
CA ALA A 152 -2.09 20.79 -1.06
C ALA A 152 -2.32 21.87 0.01
N ALA A 153 -1.42 22.84 0.11
CA ALA A 153 -1.62 24.00 0.97
C ALA A 153 -2.55 25.04 0.30
N ALA A 154 -3.35 25.75 1.09
CA ALA A 154 -4.27 26.75 0.57
C ALA A 154 -3.58 27.85 -0.25
N ASP A 155 -2.36 28.21 0.15
CA ASP A 155 -1.53 29.22 -0.51
C ASP A 155 -0.41 28.60 -1.34
N SER A 156 -0.65 27.42 -1.94
CA SER A 156 0.35 26.59 -2.62
C SER A 156 1.20 27.34 -3.64
N GLU A 157 0.60 28.18 -4.49
CA GLU A 157 1.32 28.97 -5.49
C GLU A 157 2.30 29.97 -4.84
N GLN A 158 1.85 30.69 -3.79
CA GLN A 158 2.71 31.63 -3.08
C GLN A 158 3.83 30.92 -2.34
N ILE A 159 3.53 29.79 -1.68
CA ILE A 159 4.54 28.99 -0.96
C ILE A 159 5.57 28.43 -1.94
N THR A 160 5.17 28.03 -3.16
CA THR A 160 6.09 27.61 -4.22
C THR A 160 7.08 28.74 -4.54
N LYS A 161 6.62 29.97 -4.69
CA LYS A 161 7.47 31.16 -4.89
C LYS A 161 8.37 31.44 -3.67
N ASP A 162 7.86 31.27 -2.46
CA ASP A 162 8.62 31.50 -1.24
C ASP A 162 9.79 30.51 -1.07
N ILE A 163 9.61 29.26 -1.51
CA ILE A 163 10.64 28.20 -1.38
C ILE A 163 11.68 28.29 -2.50
N TRP A 164 11.24 28.42 -3.75
CA TRP A 164 12.11 28.26 -4.93
C TRP A 164 12.27 29.53 -5.79
N GLY A 165 11.56 30.62 -5.47
CA GLY A 165 11.55 31.83 -6.30
C GLY A 165 11.02 31.53 -7.71
N ASP A 166 11.71 32.08 -8.72
CA ASP A 166 11.35 31.93 -10.14
C ASP A 166 11.95 30.63 -10.75
N THR A 167 12.53 29.72 -9.95
CA THR A 167 13.16 28.50 -10.46
C THR A 167 12.19 27.32 -10.59
N MET A 168 10.99 27.46 -10.05
CA MET A 168 9.91 26.45 -10.15
C MET A 168 8.65 27.09 -10.69
N GLY A 169 7.97 26.39 -11.62
CA GLY A 169 6.62 26.72 -12.05
C GLY A 169 5.57 26.14 -11.08
N TRP A 170 4.34 26.59 -11.23
CA TRP A 170 3.18 26.06 -10.52
C TRP A 170 1.99 26.00 -11.49
N VAL A 171 1.22 24.89 -11.42
CA VAL A 171 -0.05 24.74 -12.13
C VAL A 171 -1.13 24.30 -11.15
N PRO A 172 -2.40 24.78 -11.32
CA PRO A 172 -3.50 24.35 -10.44
C PRO A 172 -3.80 22.86 -10.62
N TRP A 173 -4.66 22.34 -9.74
CA TRP A 173 -5.19 20.99 -9.90
C TRP A 173 -5.80 20.79 -11.28
N GLN A 174 -5.35 19.75 -11.93
CA GLN A 174 -5.91 19.22 -13.17
C GLN A 174 -5.82 17.70 -13.14
N LYS A 175 -6.88 17.00 -13.56
CA LYS A 175 -6.89 15.54 -13.71
C LYS A 175 -5.72 15.12 -14.62
N PRO A 176 -4.97 14.04 -14.26
CA PRO A 176 -3.90 13.51 -15.11
C PRO A 176 -4.38 13.23 -16.54
N GLY A 177 -3.60 13.65 -17.53
CA GLY A 177 -3.95 13.41 -18.93
C GLY A 177 -3.35 14.43 -19.90
N PHE A 178 -3.94 14.53 -21.09
CA PHE A 178 -3.42 15.35 -22.18
C PHE A 178 -3.52 16.85 -21.88
N ASP A 179 -4.64 17.28 -21.26
CA ASP A 179 -4.87 18.69 -20.89
C ASP A 179 -3.82 19.17 -19.88
N LEU A 180 -3.53 18.37 -18.85
CA LEU A 180 -2.46 18.69 -17.90
C LEU A 180 -1.11 18.82 -18.62
N GLY A 181 -0.84 17.98 -19.62
CA GLY A 181 0.36 18.09 -20.45
C GLY A 181 0.46 19.42 -21.20
N LEU A 182 -0.66 19.95 -21.73
CA LEU A 182 -0.71 21.27 -22.36
C LEU A 182 -0.47 22.38 -21.34
N GLN A 183 -1.02 22.29 -20.14
CA GLN A 183 -0.77 23.26 -19.06
C GLN A 183 0.70 23.29 -18.62
N LEU A 184 1.37 22.13 -18.57
CA LEU A 184 2.82 22.07 -18.29
C LEU A 184 3.64 22.76 -19.37
N GLU A 185 3.31 22.53 -20.65
CA GLU A 185 3.97 23.18 -21.78
C GLU A 185 3.76 24.70 -21.76
N GLU A 186 2.55 25.15 -21.46
CA GLU A 186 2.25 26.59 -21.32
C GLU A 186 2.99 27.22 -20.13
N CYS A 187 3.00 26.56 -18.98
CA CYS A 187 3.73 27.02 -17.79
C CYS A 187 5.22 27.18 -18.10
N LEU A 188 5.83 26.22 -18.81
CA LEU A 188 7.22 26.31 -19.23
C LEU A 188 7.46 27.46 -20.23
N ALA A 189 6.55 27.67 -21.18
CA ALA A 189 6.67 28.76 -22.16
C ALA A 189 6.60 30.13 -21.51
N GLN A 190 5.77 30.28 -20.48
CA GLN A 190 5.62 31.54 -19.72
C GLN A 190 6.80 31.76 -18.74
N ASN A 191 7.48 30.69 -18.30
CA ASN A 191 8.55 30.75 -17.31
C ASN A 191 9.81 30.04 -17.85
N PRO A 192 10.49 30.58 -18.86
CA PRO A 192 11.67 29.94 -19.43
C PRO A 192 12.80 29.91 -18.40
N GLY A 193 13.43 28.72 -18.24
CA GLY A 193 14.53 28.52 -17.29
C GLY A 193 14.13 27.91 -15.95
N ILE A 194 12.86 27.61 -15.72
CA ILE A 194 12.45 26.81 -14.56
C ILE A 194 13.03 25.39 -14.67
N ARG A 195 13.29 24.77 -13.51
CA ARG A 195 13.86 23.43 -13.42
C ARG A 195 12.82 22.37 -13.02
N GLY A 196 11.58 22.76 -12.83
CA GLY A 196 10.48 21.88 -12.49
C GLY A 196 9.17 22.62 -12.31
N ILE A 197 8.09 21.88 -12.10
CA ILE A 197 6.74 22.39 -11.90
C ILE A 197 6.09 21.66 -10.73
N VAL A 198 5.52 22.42 -9.79
CA VAL A 198 4.64 21.92 -8.73
C VAL A 198 3.23 21.79 -9.28
N LEU A 199 2.64 20.62 -9.14
CA LEU A 199 1.26 20.35 -9.53
C LEU A 199 0.35 20.47 -8.30
N GLY A 200 -0.56 21.45 -8.31
CA GLY A 200 -1.53 21.64 -7.22
C GLY A 200 -2.27 20.36 -6.88
N SER A 201 -2.27 19.95 -5.60
CA SER A 201 -2.90 18.72 -5.09
C SER A 201 -2.52 17.43 -5.83
N HIS A 202 -1.30 17.36 -6.42
CA HIS A 202 -0.91 16.19 -7.20
C HIS A 202 0.55 15.77 -6.93
N GLY A 203 1.54 16.53 -7.39
CA GLY A 203 2.94 16.08 -7.32
C GLY A 203 3.93 17.05 -7.95
N LEU A 204 5.03 16.49 -8.46
CA LEU A 204 6.21 17.20 -8.96
C LEU A 204 6.57 16.75 -10.37
N PHE A 205 6.94 17.70 -11.24
CA PHE A 205 7.73 17.47 -12.44
C PHE A 205 9.10 18.12 -12.32
N THR A 206 10.15 17.37 -12.66
CA THR A 206 11.53 17.87 -12.79
C THR A 206 12.17 17.24 -14.02
N TRP A 207 13.29 17.83 -14.49
CA TRP A 207 13.97 17.37 -15.69
C TRP A 207 15.47 17.68 -15.65
N GLY A 208 16.20 17.14 -16.62
CA GLY A 208 17.62 17.40 -16.85
C GLY A 208 18.07 16.93 -18.23
N ASP A 209 19.24 17.39 -18.68
CA ASP A 209 19.84 16.98 -19.95
C ASP A 209 20.51 15.60 -19.84
N THR A 210 20.88 15.22 -18.62
CA THR A 210 21.40 13.88 -18.30
C THR A 210 20.54 13.19 -17.24
N SER A 211 20.63 11.87 -17.15
CA SER A 211 19.95 11.07 -16.13
C SER A 211 20.37 11.49 -14.72
N TYR A 212 21.64 11.85 -14.52
CA TYR A 212 22.16 12.32 -13.23
C TYR A 212 21.62 13.71 -12.86
N GLU A 213 21.62 14.66 -13.79
CA GLU A 213 21.09 16.01 -13.55
C GLU A 213 19.60 15.97 -13.17
N CYS A 214 18.81 15.17 -13.89
CA CYS A 214 17.40 14.96 -13.58
C CYS A 214 17.22 14.40 -12.16
N TYR A 215 18.00 13.37 -11.79
CA TYR A 215 17.99 12.78 -10.45
C TYR A 215 18.31 13.80 -9.36
N ILE A 216 19.41 14.54 -9.51
CA ILE A 216 19.84 15.55 -8.51
C ILE A 216 18.82 16.67 -8.40
N ASN A 217 18.27 17.14 -9.52
CA ASN A 217 17.26 18.17 -9.53
C ASN A 217 16.00 17.73 -8.74
N SER A 218 15.56 16.49 -8.93
CA SER A 218 14.45 15.93 -8.15
C SER A 218 14.74 15.93 -6.65
N LEU A 219 15.93 15.45 -6.25
CA LEU A 219 16.30 15.42 -4.84
C LEU A 219 16.40 16.81 -4.20
N GLU A 220 17.02 17.77 -4.89
CA GLU A 220 17.18 19.14 -4.37
C GLU A 220 15.81 19.82 -4.16
N VAL A 221 14.87 19.66 -5.09
CA VAL A 221 13.53 20.23 -4.97
C VAL A 221 12.79 19.63 -3.78
N ILE A 222 12.85 18.31 -3.59
CA ILE A 222 12.20 17.62 -2.47
C ILE A 222 12.85 17.98 -1.13
N GLU A 223 14.18 18.05 -1.08
CA GLU A 223 14.92 18.47 0.12
C GLU A 223 14.51 19.88 0.57
N MET A 224 14.38 20.83 -0.37
CA MET A 224 13.99 22.22 -0.06
C MET A 224 12.58 22.30 0.50
N SER A 225 11.62 21.53 -0.03
CA SER A 225 10.27 21.46 0.52
C SER A 225 10.25 20.88 1.94
N SER A 226 11.01 19.81 2.17
CA SER A 226 11.13 19.17 3.48
C SER A 226 11.76 20.10 4.52
N ASP A 227 12.84 20.78 4.16
CA ASP A 227 13.54 21.74 5.04
C ASP A 227 12.62 22.91 5.41
N TYR A 228 11.87 23.45 4.45
CA TYR A 228 10.91 24.53 4.69
C TYR A 228 9.81 24.10 5.67
N ILE A 229 9.20 22.92 5.47
CA ILE A 229 8.17 22.35 6.34
C ILE A 229 8.71 22.14 7.76
N GLU A 230 9.87 21.48 7.90
CA GLU A 230 10.42 21.15 9.21
C GLU A 230 10.85 22.42 10.00
N LYS A 231 11.31 23.48 9.32
CA LYS A 231 11.56 24.78 9.95
C LYS A 231 10.27 25.40 10.50
N LYS A 232 9.16 25.29 9.74
CA LYS A 232 7.85 25.80 10.19
C LYS A 232 7.29 24.97 11.36
N ILE A 233 7.40 23.64 11.32
CA ILE A 233 7.01 22.77 12.43
C ILE A 233 7.76 23.13 13.71
N LYS A 234 9.07 23.31 13.62
CA LYS A 234 9.90 23.73 14.76
C LYS A 234 9.49 25.11 15.31
N ALA A 235 9.18 26.04 14.44
CA ALA A 235 8.74 27.37 14.83
C ALA A 235 7.35 27.37 15.48
N ASN A 236 6.42 26.56 14.99
CA ASN A 236 5.05 26.45 15.50
C ASN A 236 4.98 25.65 16.83
N GLY A 237 5.95 24.79 17.11
CA GLY A 237 6.05 23.98 18.32
C GLY A 237 5.09 22.79 18.39
N SER A 238 4.07 22.73 17.53
CA SER A 238 3.13 21.62 17.43
C SER A 238 2.51 21.57 16.03
N VAL A 239 2.00 20.41 15.65
CA VAL A 239 1.19 20.20 14.45
C VAL A 239 -0.20 19.68 14.84
N PHE A 240 -1.16 19.71 13.92
CA PHE A 240 -2.53 19.23 14.11
C PHE A 240 -3.27 19.83 15.33
N GLY A 241 -2.97 21.09 15.66
CA GLY A 241 -3.56 21.75 16.84
C GLY A 241 -3.03 21.23 18.18
N GLY A 242 -1.96 20.41 18.17
CA GLY A 242 -1.36 19.79 19.34
C GLY A 242 -2.03 18.50 19.80
N GLN A 243 -1.47 17.91 20.84
CA GLN A 243 -1.90 16.62 21.37
C GLN A 243 -3.18 16.76 22.21
N LYS A 244 -4.24 16.04 21.86
CA LYS A 244 -5.53 15.95 22.59
C LYS A 244 -5.52 14.84 23.64
N MET A 245 -4.86 13.71 23.33
CA MET A 245 -4.79 12.56 24.22
C MET A 245 -3.45 11.82 24.08
N THR A 246 -3.11 11.04 25.09
CA THR A 246 -1.88 10.22 25.10
C THR A 246 -2.19 8.82 24.59
N SER A 247 -1.28 8.28 23.74
CA SER A 247 -1.36 6.89 23.32
C SER A 247 -1.15 5.94 24.50
N LEU A 248 -1.79 4.79 24.45
CA LEU A 248 -1.46 3.67 25.34
C LEU A 248 0.01 3.25 25.17
N PRO A 249 0.63 2.64 26.19
CA PRO A 249 1.91 1.96 26.02
C PRO A 249 1.86 0.94 24.87
N LYS A 250 3.00 0.73 24.17
CA LYS A 250 3.05 -0.10 22.95
C LYS A 250 2.44 -1.49 23.13
N GLU A 251 2.78 -2.18 24.22
CA GLU A 251 2.24 -3.53 24.50
C GLU A 251 0.72 -3.52 24.64
N GLN A 252 0.18 -2.50 25.30
CA GLN A 252 -1.27 -2.35 25.46
C GLN A 252 -1.94 -2.01 24.14
N ARG A 253 -1.33 -1.15 23.30
CA ARG A 253 -1.83 -0.85 21.94
C ARG A 253 -1.92 -2.12 21.10
N LEU A 254 -0.85 -2.92 21.07
CA LEU A 254 -0.83 -4.19 20.33
C LEU A 254 -1.85 -5.19 20.86
N SER A 255 -2.02 -5.27 22.17
CA SER A 255 -3.04 -6.13 22.80
C SER A 255 -4.45 -5.70 22.42
N GLN A 256 -4.77 -4.41 22.53
CA GLN A 256 -6.07 -3.86 22.13
C GLN A 256 -6.33 -4.08 20.64
N ALA A 257 -5.32 -3.79 19.80
CA ALA A 257 -5.43 -3.97 18.36
C ALA A 257 -5.66 -5.44 17.98
N ALA A 258 -4.92 -6.39 18.57
CA ALA A 258 -5.08 -7.82 18.29
C ALA A 258 -6.46 -8.35 18.68
N GLN A 259 -7.05 -7.84 19.77
CA GLN A 259 -8.39 -8.22 20.21
C GLN A 259 -9.48 -7.62 19.34
N LEU A 260 -9.30 -6.38 18.87
CA LEU A 260 -10.29 -5.64 18.09
C LEU A 260 -10.27 -6.02 16.60
N ALA A 261 -9.11 -6.34 16.02
CA ALA A 261 -8.95 -6.62 14.59
C ALA A 261 -9.95 -7.67 14.05
N PRO A 262 -10.20 -8.83 14.72
CA PRO A 262 -11.19 -9.79 14.25
C PRO A 262 -12.63 -9.22 14.24
N ILE A 263 -12.98 -8.38 15.21
CA ILE A 263 -14.31 -7.74 15.27
C ILE A 263 -14.47 -6.78 14.09
N LEU A 264 -13.45 -5.93 13.85
CA LEU A 264 -13.46 -4.97 12.73
C LEU A 264 -13.46 -5.69 11.39
N ARG A 265 -12.67 -6.77 11.24
CA ARG A 265 -12.66 -7.60 10.03
C ARG A 265 -14.06 -8.13 9.73
N GLY A 266 -14.76 -8.63 10.74
CA GLY A 266 -16.13 -9.10 10.59
C GLY A 266 -17.12 -8.01 10.19
N LEU A 267 -16.95 -6.77 10.69
CA LEU A 267 -17.78 -5.61 10.33
C LEU A 267 -17.49 -5.07 8.92
N CYS A 268 -16.24 -5.20 8.46
CA CYS A 268 -15.83 -4.84 7.10
C CYS A 268 -16.15 -5.91 6.04
N SER A 269 -16.43 -7.14 6.47
CA SER A 269 -16.71 -8.27 5.57
C SER A 269 -18.22 -8.40 5.36
N SER A 270 -18.75 -7.70 4.35
CA SER A 270 -20.16 -7.80 3.96
C SER A 270 -20.37 -8.97 2.98
N ASP A 271 -20.21 -8.74 1.68
CA ASP A 271 -20.38 -9.75 0.64
C ASP A 271 -19.15 -10.66 0.50
N ASN A 272 -17.97 -10.10 0.80
CA ASN A 272 -16.68 -10.79 0.70
C ASN A 272 -15.88 -10.61 1.97
N GLN A 273 -15.11 -11.64 2.35
CA GLN A 273 -14.19 -11.53 3.45
C GLN A 273 -13.04 -10.57 3.13
N MET A 274 -12.59 -9.82 4.13
CA MET A 274 -11.48 -8.90 4.01
C MET A 274 -10.25 -9.42 4.74
N ILE A 275 -9.08 -9.02 4.29
CA ILE A 275 -7.80 -9.18 5.00
C ILE A 275 -7.51 -7.85 5.71
N GLY A 276 -6.93 -7.93 6.91
CA GLY A 276 -6.60 -6.76 7.72
C GLY A 276 -5.10 -6.47 7.79
N HIS A 277 -4.80 -5.28 8.27
CA HIS A 277 -3.45 -4.83 8.64
C HIS A 277 -3.58 -3.79 9.75
N PHE A 278 -2.64 -3.79 10.68
CA PHE A 278 -2.55 -2.80 11.75
C PHE A 278 -1.22 -2.04 11.68
N SER A 279 -1.27 -0.73 11.92
CA SER A 279 -0.11 0.15 12.05
C SER A 279 -0.26 1.06 13.26
N ASP A 280 0.83 1.19 14.05
CA ASP A 280 0.98 2.14 15.14
C ASP A 280 2.20 3.05 14.93
N ASP A 281 2.45 3.42 13.67
CA ASP A 281 3.53 4.33 13.30
C ASP A 281 3.42 5.66 14.04
N ALA A 282 4.57 6.28 14.31
CA ALA A 282 4.64 7.51 15.10
C ALA A 282 3.77 8.64 14.51
N VAL A 283 3.78 8.80 13.18
CA VAL A 283 2.99 9.82 12.50
C VAL A 283 1.49 9.53 12.58
N VAL A 284 1.10 8.26 12.54
CA VAL A 284 -0.30 7.83 12.77
C VAL A 284 -0.72 8.21 14.18
N LEU A 285 0.10 7.87 15.19
CA LEU A 285 -0.19 8.18 16.60
C LEU A 285 -0.25 9.69 16.86
N GLU A 286 0.62 10.49 16.24
CA GLU A 286 0.57 11.95 16.32
C GLU A 286 -0.78 12.47 15.79
N TYR A 287 -1.21 11.99 14.64
CA TYR A 287 -2.44 12.42 13.98
C TYR A 287 -3.71 12.02 14.73
N ILE A 288 -3.86 10.72 15.05
CA ILE A 288 -5.08 10.21 15.69
C ILE A 288 -5.30 10.72 17.11
N ASN A 289 -4.25 11.22 17.76
CA ASN A 289 -4.29 11.76 19.12
C ASN A 289 -4.33 13.29 19.16
N SER A 290 -4.51 13.95 18.01
CA SER A 290 -4.48 15.39 17.88
C SER A 290 -5.85 16.04 18.04
N HIS A 291 -5.85 17.37 18.25
CA HIS A 291 -7.08 18.16 18.27
C HIS A 291 -7.76 18.25 16.90
N ASP A 292 -6.98 18.16 15.80
CA ASP A 292 -7.48 18.36 14.44
C ASP A 292 -7.97 17.08 13.76
N LEU A 293 -7.89 15.92 14.40
CA LEU A 293 -8.32 14.64 13.83
C LEU A 293 -9.73 14.72 13.23
N GLU A 294 -10.70 15.21 13.99
CA GLU A 294 -12.11 15.24 13.59
C GLU A 294 -12.38 16.26 12.47
N ARG A 295 -11.51 17.26 12.32
CA ARG A 295 -11.57 18.26 11.24
C ARG A 295 -10.95 17.72 9.94
N LEU A 296 -9.76 17.11 10.04
CA LEU A 296 -8.97 16.72 8.87
C LEU A 296 -9.41 15.39 8.26
N ALA A 297 -9.75 14.37 9.08
CA ALA A 297 -10.07 13.05 8.57
C ALA A 297 -11.24 13.03 7.55
N PRO A 298 -12.36 13.76 7.73
CA PRO A 298 -13.44 13.78 6.76
C PRO A 298 -13.15 14.61 5.50
N MET A 299 -12.07 15.41 5.48
CA MET A 299 -11.70 16.17 4.28
C MET A 299 -11.25 15.26 3.13
N GLY A 300 -10.68 14.10 3.45
CA GLY A 300 -10.14 13.19 2.45
C GLY A 300 -8.69 13.47 2.10
N THR A 301 -8.19 12.81 1.06
CA THR A 301 -6.82 12.95 0.58
C THR A 301 -6.70 13.98 -0.53
N SER A 302 -5.47 14.39 -0.87
CA SER A 302 -5.20 15.38 -1.92
C SER A 302 -4.47 14.78 -3.14
N CYS A 303 -3.95 13.55 -3.04
CA CYS A 303 -3.23 12.92 -4.15
C CYS A 303 -4.11 11.90 -4.88
N PRO A 304 -4.13 11.89 -6.23
CA PRO A 304 -4.96 10.97 -7.04
C PRO A 304 -4.76 9.49 -6.68
N ASP A 305 -3.54 9.05 -6.44
CA ASP A 305 -3.22 7.65 -6.13
C ASP A 305 -3.92 7.13 -4.87
N HIS A 306 -4.21 8.01 -3.93
CA HIS A 306 -4.75 7.63 -2.63
C HIS A 306 -6.20 7.14 -2.73
N PHE A 307 -7.07 7.82 -3.48
CA PHE A 307 -8.51 7.54 -3.53
C PHE A 307 -8.85 6.10 -3.91
N LEU A 308 -8.11 5.52 -4.83
CA LEU A 308 -8.28 4.14 -5.27
C LEU A 308 -8.03 3.10 -4.18
N ARG A 309 -7.26 3.47 -3.15
CA ARG A 309 -6.82 2.56 -2.10
C ARG A 309 -7.42 2.86 -0.74
N THR A 310 -7.63 4.13 -0.39
CA THR A 310 -8.07 4.55 0.96
C THR A 310 -9.55 4.92 1.03
N LYS A 311 -10.21 5.10 -0.11
CA LYS A 311 -11.50 5.79 -0.26
C LYS A 311 -11.44 7.26 0.16
N ILE A 312 -12.59 7.95 0.06
CA ILE A 312 -12.68 9.40 0.29
C ILE A 312 -12.35 9.80 1.75
N ALA A 313 -12.65 8.97 2.73
CA ALA A 313 -12.40 9.27 4.14
C ALA A 313 -12.25 7.99 4.98
N PRO A 314 -11.53 8.03 6.13
CA PRO A 314 -11.46 6.93 7.09
C PRO A 314 -12.70 6.89 7.99
N LEU A 315 -12.88 5.78 8.70
CA LEU A 315 -13.76 5.68 9.85
C LEU A 315 -12.97 5.96 11.14
N ILE A 316 -13.40 6.91 11.94
CA ILE A 316 -12.87 7.12 13.30
C ILE A 316 -13.72 6.29 14.27
N LEU A 317 -13.08 5.44 15.08
CA LEU A 317 -13.78 4.64 16.09
C LEU A 317 -14.16 5.48 17.29
N ASN A 318 -15.43 5.38 17.70
CA ASN A 318 -15.92 5.93 18.95
C ASN A 318 -15.81 4.89 20.08
N LEU A 319 -14.56 4.52 20.40
CA LEU A 319 -14.21 3.65 21.51
C LEU A 319 -13.16 4.31 22.39
N SER A 320 -13.17 4.03 23.69
CA SER A 320 -12.04 4.36 24.57
C SER A 320 -10.84 3.48 24.23
N ALA A 321 -9.62 4.02 24.30
CA ALA A 321 -8.41 3.26 24.05
C ALA A 321 -8.22 2.09 25.03
N ASP A 322 -8.76 2.21 26.24
CA ASP A 322 -8.77 1.21 27.31
C ASP A 322 -10.12 0.44 27.42
N GLU A 323 -10.94 0.47 26.35
CA GLU A 323 -12.20 -0.27 26.30
C GLU A 323 -12.00 -1.74 26.64
N ASN A 324 -12.90 -2.32 27.44
CA ASN A 324 -12.92 -3.76 27.65
C ASN A 324 -13.47 -4.47 26.40
N LEU A 325 -12.61 -5.26 25.75
CA LEU A 325 -12.92 -6.00 24.51
C LEU A 325 -13.27 -7.49 24.74
N ASP A 326 -13.47 -7.93 26.00
CA ASP A 326 -13.77 -9.34 26.33
C ASP A 326 -15.16 -9.73 25.82
N ASP A 327 -16.15 -8.85 25.99
CA ASP A 327 -17.49 -9.06 25.41
C ASP A 327 -17.53 -8.56 23.96
N SER A 328 -17.11 -9.41 23.06
CA SER A 328 -17.09 -9.10 21.62
C SER A 328 -18.47 -8.80 21.03
N LYS A 329 -19.55 -9.28 21.64
CA LYS A 329 -20.91 -8.99 21.19
C LYS A 329 -21.28 -7.55 21.53
N ALA A 330 -21.07 -7.13 22.78
CA ALA A 330 -21.31 -5.76 23.21
C ALA A 330 -20.46 -4.75 22.42
N VAL A 331 -19.17 -5.04 22.18
CA VAL A 331 -18.28 -4.21 21.36
C VAL A 331 -18.81 -4.10 19.92
N ARG A 332 -19.24 -5.20 19.32
CA ARG A 332 -19.82 -5.19 17.96
C ARG A 332 -21.10 -4.35 17.92
N GLU A 333 -22.01 -4.52 18.87
CA GLU A 333 -23.24 -3.74 18.97
C GLU A 333 -22.96 -2.24 19.11
N LYS A 334 -21.93 -1.86 19.88
CA LYS A 334 -21.48 -0.46 20.04
C LYS A 334 -20.91 0.13 18.75
N LEU A 335 -20.19 -0.67 17.94
CA LEU A 335 -19.54 -0.22 16.70
C LEU A 335 -20.48 -0.22 15.48
N THR A 336 -21.46 -1.12 15.42
CA THR A 336 -22.34 -1.29 14.26
C THR A 336 -22.97 0.02 13.76
N PRO A 337 -23.51 0.92 14.62
CA PRO A 337 -24.09 2.18 14.16
C PRO A 337 -23.11 3.07 13.39
N SER A 338 -21.84 3.13 13.82
CA SER A 338 -20.80 3.93 13.15
C SER A 338 -20.45 3.35 11.77
N PHE A 339 -20.41 2.01 11.64
CA PHE A 339 -20.18 1.33 10.36
C PHE A 339 -21.34 1.54 9.40
N GLU A 340 -22.58 1.44 9.88
CA GLU A 340 -23.78 1.70 9.06
C GLU A 340 -23.87 3.16 8.62
N ALA A 341 -23.52 4.10 9.49
CA ALA A 341 -23.45 5.52 9.14
C ALA A 341 -22.37 5.78 8.07
N TYR A 342 -21.18 5.15 8.20
CA TYR A 342 -20.14 5.25 7.22
C TYR A 342 -20.58 4.72 5.85
N LYS A 343 -21.16 3.50 5.80
CA LYS A 343 -21.67 2.89 4.57
C LYS A 343 -22.68 3.78 3.86
N LYS A 344 -23.67 4.28 4.61
CA LYS A 344 -24.67 5.23 4.07
C LYS A 344 -24.03 6.53 3.55
N GLY A 345 -23.03 7.05 4.25
CA GLY A 345 -22.30 8.24 3.81
C GLY A 345 -21.54 8.00 2.50
N TYR A 346 -20.92 6.82 2.35
CA TYR A 346 -20.23 6.45 1.11
C TYR A 346 -21.22 6.20 -0.05
N GLU A 347 -22.36 5.58 0.22
CA GLU A 347 -23.44 5.40 -0.76
C GLU A 347 -24.01 6.74 -1.24
N ALA A 348 -24.20 7.70 -0.33
CA ALA A 348 -24.59 9.06 -0.67
C ALA A 348 -23.52 9.75 -1.55
N TYR A 349 -22.24 9.68 -1.14
CA TYR A 349 -21.14 10.22 -1.93
C TYR A 349 -21.11 9.64 -3.35
N TYR A 350 -21.27 8.34 -3.51
CA TYR A 350 -21.38 7.72 -4.85
C TYR A 350 -22.57 8.25 -5.64
N ASN A 351 -23.76 8.28 -5.04
CA ASN A 351 -24.98 8.68 -5.73
C ASN A 351 -25.01 10.17 -6.12
N ASP A 352 -24.40 11.02 -5.30
CA ASP A 352 -24.37 12.48 -5.52
C ASP A 352 -23.39 12.88 -6.64
N HIS A 353 -22.35 12.04 -6.91
CA HIS A 353 -21.27 12.41 -7.83
C HIS A 353 -21.18 11.53 -9.09
N LYS A 354 -21.93 10.41 -9.16
CA LYS A 354 -21.84 9.47 -10.30
C LYS A 354 -22.32 10.08 -11.61
N HIS A 355 -21.63 9.74 -12.67
CA HIS A 355 -22.01 10.00 -14.06
C HIS A 355 -22.85 8.84 -14.62
N PRO A 356 -23.56 9.04 -15.75
CA PRO A 356 -24.37 7.96 -16.37
C PRO A 356 -23.57 6.70 -16.75
N ASN A 357 -22.27 6.85 -17.00
CA ASN A 357 -21.35 5.78 -17.39
C ASN A 357 -20.39 5.36 -16.28
N SER A 358 -20.56 5.85 -15.05
CA SER A 358 -19.69 5.47 -13.93
C SER A 358 -19.73 3.97 -13.67
N PRO A 359 -18.60 3.34 -13.30
CA PRO A 359 -18.56 1.97 -12.80
C PRO A 359 -19.54 1.75 -11.64
N ALA A 360 -19.96 0.51 -11.42
CA ALA A 360 -20.79 0.16 -10.27
C ALA A 360 -20.10 0.54 -8.94
N MET A 361 -20.89 0.93 -7.96
CA MET A 361 -20.38 1.26 -6.62
C MET A 361 -19.60 0.06 -6.04
N ARG A 362 -18.43 0.35 -5.51
CA ARG A 362 -17.60 -0.62 -4.79
C ARG A 362 -18.18 -0.90 -3.40
N ASP A 363 -17.67 -1.96 -2.74
CA ASP A 363 -18.04 -2.25 -1.35
C ASP A 363 -18.00 -0.98 -0.49
N SER A 364 -19.05 -0.69 0.26
CA SER A 364 -19.20 0.56 1.04
C SER A 364 -18.50 0.52 2.40
N SER A 365 -17.93 -0.62 2.82
CA SER A 365 -17.21 -0.76 4.09
C SER A 365 -15.95 0.11 4.13
N PRO A 366 -15.54 0.63 5.32
CA PRO A 366 -14.33 1.44 5.45
C PRO A 366 -13.08 0.62 5.12
N VAL A 367 -12.16 1.22 4.37
CA VAL A 367 -10.82 0.67 4.12
C VAL A 367 -9.86 1.07 5.24
N ILE A 368 -9.90 2.32 5.68
CA ILE A 368 -9.08 2.85 6.76
C ILE A 368 -9.95 3.10 7.99
N ILE A 369 -9.48 2.60 9.14
CA ILE A 369 -10.15 2.77 10.44
C ILE A 369 -9.13 3.32 11.43
N LEU A 370 -9.43 4.47 12.01
CA LEU A 370 -8.57 5.16 12.99
C LEU A 370 -9.08 4.87 14.39
N PHE A 371 -8.20 4.42 15.27
CA PHE A 371 -8.51 4.18 16.68
C PHE A 371 -7.67 5.09 17.57
N PRO A 372 -8.20 6.24 18.02
CA PRO A 372 -7.49 7.17 18.89
C PRO A 372 -6.89 6.47 20.11
N GLY A 373 -5.63 6.78 20.43
CA GLY A 373 -4.88 6.17 21.52
C GLY A 373 -4.23 4.83 21.19
N VAL A 374 -4.60 4.18 20.08
CA VAL A 374 -4.15 2.81 19.74
C VAL A 374 -3.41 2.73 18.40
N GLY A 375 -4.02 3.15 17.29
CA GLY A 375 -3.41 3.05 15.98
C GLY A 375 -4.43 3.07 14.83
N MET A 376 -4.03 2.52 13.70
CA MET A 376 -4.79 2.48 12.46
C MET A 376 -4.93 1.05 11.95
N PHE A 377 -6.12 0.70 11.48
CA PHE A 377 -6.36 -0.53 10.74
C PHE A 377 -6.68 -0.23 9.29
N SER A 378 -6.30 -1.15 8.40
CA SER A 378 -6.76 -1.15 7.02
C SER A 378 -7.32 -2.52 6.64
N PHE A 379 -8.36 -2.53 5.79
CA PHE A 379 -9.04 -3.74 5.33
C PHE A 379 -9.26 -3.70 3.82
N ALA A 380 -8.85 -4.78 3.13
CA ALA A 380 -9.03 -4.91 1.69
C ALA A 380 -9.08 -6.39 1.27
N LYS A 381 -9.17 -6.65 -0.04
CA LYS A 381 -9.30 -7.99 -0.62
C LYS A 381 -8.10 -8.92 -0.39
N ASN A 382 -6.90 -8.39 -0.18
CA ASN A 382 -5.68 -9.16 0.06
C ASN A 382 -4.67 -8.34 0.87
N LYS A 383 -3.63 -8.98 1.38
CA LYS A 383 -2.63 -8.37 2.27
C LYS A 383 -1.85 -7.25 1.61
N GLN A 384 -1.41 -7.42 0.37
CA GLN A 384 -0.71 -6.36 -0.37
C GLN A 384 -1.56 -5.09 -0.47
N THR A 385 -2.84 -5.24 -0.82
CA THR A 385 -3.74 -4.08 -0.95
C THR A 385 -3.99 -3.39 0.40
N THR A 386 -4.11 -4.16 1.51
CA THR A 386 -4.27 -3.55 2.85
C THR A 386 -3.03 -2.78 3.28
N ARG A 387 -1.84 -3.36 3.06
CA ARG A 387 -0.56 -2.71 3.38
C ARG A 387 -0.40 -1.41 2.58
N VAL A 388 -0.61 -1.48 1.27
CA VAL A 388 -0.54 -0.30 0.39
C VAL A 388 -1.57 0.76 0.78
N ALA A 389 -2.80 0.38 1.17
CA ALA A 389 -3.78 1.33 1.67
C ALA A 389 -3.34 2.01 2.97
N SER A 390 -2.71 1.25 3.88
CA SER A 390 -2.10 1.79 5.10
C SER A 390 -0.98 2.78 4.78
N GLU A 391 -0.05 2.42 3.89
CA GLU A 391 1.05 3.27 3.43
C GLU A 391 0.51 4.57 2.81
N PHE A 392 -0.47 4.49 1.92
CA PHE A 392 -1.08 5.69 1.31
C PHE A 392 -1.80 6.59 2.31
N TYR A 393 -2.42 6.01 3.35
CA TYR A 393 -3.01 6.85 4.37
C TYR A 393 -1.95 7.51 5.26
N ILE A 394 -0.81 6.85 5.50
CA ILE A 394 0.37 7.46 6.13
C ILE A 394 0.91 8.60 5.27
N ASN A 395 1.02 8.42 3.95
CA ASN A 395 1.39 9.52 3.04
C ASN A 395 0.39 10.68 3.15
N ALA A 396 -0.92 10.41 3.16
CA ALA A 396 -1.94 11.44 3.35
C ALA A 396 -1.79 12.19 4.70
N ILE A 397 -1.47 11.47 5.78
CA ILE A 397 -1.18 12.09 7.09
C ILE A 397 0.06 12.99 7.00
N ASN A 398 1.14 12.54 6.35
CA ASN A 398 2.35 13.35 6.14
C ASN A 398 2.06 14.62 5.34
N VAL A 399 1.23 14.51 4.30
CA VAL A 399 0.78 15.66 3.50
C VAL A 399 -0.02 16.62 4.36
N MET A 400 -1.02 16.15 5.12
CA MET A 400 -1.79 16.99 6.05
C MET A 400 -0.88 17.65 7.09
N ARG A 401 0.08 16.90 7.64
CA ARG A 401 1.07 17.39 8.62
C ARG A 401 1.88 18.55 8.09
N GLY A 402 2.42 18.39 6.88
CA GLY A 402 3.20 19.44 6.23
C GLY A 402 2.36 20.65 5.84
N SER A 403 1.19 20.44 5.21
CA SER A 403 0.30 21.52 4.80
C SER A 403 -0.19 22.37 5.99
N GLU A 404 -0.61 21.73 7.10
CA GLU A 404 -1.04 22.41 8.33
C GLU A 404 0.10 23.17 9.02
N ALA A 405 1.35 22.74 8.84
CA ALA A 405 2.50 23.43 9.38
C ALA A 405 2.84 24.73 8.63
N ILE A 406 2.59 24.78 7.32
CA ILE A 406 2.97 25.90 6.44
C ILE A 406 1.81 26.83 6.10
N SER A 407 0.58 26.31 6.08
CA SER A 407 -0.66 27.04 5.78
C SER A 407 -1.87 26.25 6.32
N LYS A 408 -2.87 25.98 5.49
CA LYS A 408 -4.00 25.10 5.76
C LYS A 408 -4.08 24.03 4.70
N TYR A 409 -4.36 22.80 5.13
CA TYR A 409 -4.57 21.68 4.22
C TYR A 409 -5.85 21.87 3.39
N THR A 410 -5.74 21.57 2.10
CA THR A 410 -6.87 21.49 1.17
C THR A 410 -6.90 20.10 0.55
N SER A 411 -8.08 19.48 0.55
CA SER A 411 -8.33 18.22 -0.19
C SER A 411 -8.84 18.52 -1.58
N LEU A 412 -8.87 17.51 -2.46
CA LEU A 412 -9.58 17.64 -3.73
C LEU A 412 -11.07 17.88 -3.50
N PRO A 413 -11.73 18.66 -4.37
CA PRO A 413 -13.19 18.74 -4.41
C PRO A 413 -13.79 17.34 -4.55
N ARG A 414 -14.93 17.08 -3.91
CA ARG A 414 -15.52 15.75 -3.87
C ARG A 414 -15.85 15.16 -5.24
N GLN A 415 -16.23 15.98 -6.20
CA GLN A 415 -16.46 15.53 -7.58
C GLN A 415 -15.16 15.08 -8.23
N GLU A 416 -14.07 15.85 -8.10
CA GLU A 416 -12.76 15.49 -8.64
C GLU A 416 -12.21 14.20 -8.01
N ALA A 417 -12.40 14.05 -6.69
CA ALA A 417 -12.04 12.83 -5.97
C ALA A 417 -12.83 11.63 -6.50
N PHE A 418 -14.13 11.79 -6.75
CA PHE A 418 -14.98 10.76 -7.34
C PHE A 418 -14.52 10.39 -8.75
N ASP A 419 -14.22 11.37 -9.58
CA ASP A 419 -13.80 11.18 -10.97
C ASP A 419 -12.46 10.45 -11.09
N ILE A 420 -11.62 10.51 -10.05
CA ILE A 420 -10.41 9.69 -9.92
C ILE A 420 -10.77 8.29 -9.38
N GLU A 421 -11.55 8.19 -8.28
CA GLU A 421 -11.88 6.91 -7.64
C GLU A 421 -12.66 5.97 -8.57
N TYR A 422 -13.57 6.51 -9.38
CA TYR A 422 -14.44 5.77 -10.31
C TYR A 422 -14.07 5.97 -11.77
N TRP A 423 -12.80 6.30 -12.04
CA TRP A 423 -12.34 6.47 -13.42
C TRP A 423 -12.40 5.17 -14.21
N LEU A 424 -12.98 5.23 -15.41
CA LEU A 424 -13.14 4.06 -16.29
C LEU A 424 -11.82 3.40 -16.67
N LEU A 425 -10.74 4.17 -16.81
CA LEU A 425 -9.40 3.65 -17.09
C LEU A 425 -8.83 2.83 -15.92
N GLU A 426 -9.08 3.25 -14.68
CA GLU A 426 -8.69 2.50 -13.49
C GLU A 426 -9.55 1.23 -13.33
N GLU A 427 -10.84 1.31 -13.61
CA GLU A 427 -11.72 0.15 -13.63
C GLU A 427 -11.27 -0.91 -14.65
N ALA A 428 -10.86 -0.50 -15.85
CA ALA A 428 -10.32 -1.40 -16.86
C ALA A 428 -9.03 -2.11 -16.40
N LYS A 429 -8.19 -1.46 -15.57
CA LYS A 429 -7.02 -2.11 -14.93
C LYS A 429 -7.46 -3.17 -13.92
N LEU A 430 -8.45 -2.87 -13.08
CA LEU A 430 -8.98 -3.80 -12.08
C LEU A 430 -9.57 -5.05 -12.72
N GLN A 431 -10.30 -4.92 -13.83
CA GLN A 431 -10.90 -6.04 -14.56
C GLN A 431 -9.87 -6.98 -15.22
N ARG A 432 -8.66 -6.50 -15.51
CA ARG A 432 -7.56 -7.31 -16.07
C ARG A 432 -6.76 -8.07 -15.01
N MET A 433 -7.04 -7.86 -13.72
CA MET A 433 -6.35 -8.57 -12.65
C MET A 433 -6.67 -10.08 -12.70
N PRO A 434 -5.71 -10.95 -12.31
CA PRO A 434 -5.96 -12.38 -12.21
C PRO A 434 -7.17 -12.68 -11.31
N LYS A 435 -7.92 -13.72 -11.68
CA LYS A 435 -9.03 -14.20 -10.85
C LYS A 435 -8.53 -14.68 -9.48
N GLU A 436 -9.35 -14.45 -8.46
CA GLU A 436 -9.05 -14.94 -7.12
C GLU A 436 -8.98 -16.48 -7.10
N GLN A 437 -8.02 -17.00 -6.33
CA GLN A 437 -7.87 -18.42 -6.10
C GLN A 437 -8.91 -18.90 -5.08
N PRO A 438 -9.17 -20.23 -4.95
CA PRO A 438 -10.22 -20.77 -4.06
C PRO A 438 -10.13 -20.33 -2.60
N LEU A 439 -8.91 -20.12 -2.08
CA LEU A 439 -8.68 -19.69 -0.71
C LEU A 439 -8.23 -18.23 -0.59
N SER A 440 -8.40 -17.44 -1.64
CA SER A 440 -8.20 -15.98 -1.56
C SER A 440 -9.06 -15.41 -0.42
N ARG A 441 -8.54 -14.38 0.27
CA ARG A 441 -9.20 -13.71 1.42
C ARG A 441 -9.30 -14.59 2.68
N LYS A 442 -8.68 -15.77 2.70
CA LYS A 442 -8.61 -16.65 3.88
C LYS A 442 -7.28 -16.53 4.59
N VAL A 443 -7.33 -16.68 5.90
CA VAL A 443 -6.16 -16.70 6.77
C VAL A 443 -6.09 -18.06 7.44
N ALA A 444 -4.98 -18.78 7.26
CA ALA A 444 -4.74 -20.06 7.86
C ALA A 444 -3.63 -19.99 8.91
N LEU A 445 -3.79 -20.70 10.03
CA LEU A 445 -2.75 -20.94 11.02
C LEU A 445 -2.47 -22.43 11.03
N VAL A 446 -1.20 -22.81 10.77
CA VAL A 446 -0.76 -24.21 10.65
C VAL A 446 0.29 -24.50 11.71
N THR A 447 0.01 -25.44 12.61
CA THR A 447 0.99 -25.86 13.64
C THR A 447 1.89 -26.96 13.12
N GLY A 448 3.17 -27.02 13.62
CA GLY A 448 4.17 -27.94 13.11
C GLY A 448 4.52 -27.69 11.64
N SER A 449 4.43 -26.46 11.20
CA SER A 449 4.63 -26.09 9.79
C SER A 449 6.08 -25.72 9.44
N GLY A 450 7.00 -25.82 10.37
CA GLY A 450 8.43 -25.72 10.10
C GLY A 450 8.97 -26.86 9.23
N GLY A 451 8.29 -28.00 9.18
CA GLY A 451 8.71 -29.14 8.36
C GLY A 451 7.60 -30.16 8.08
N GLY A 452 7.95 -31.20 7.33
CA GLY A 452 7.12 -32.36 7.09
C GLY A 452 5.74 -32.07 6.50
N ILE A 453 4.71 -32.68 7.06
CA ILE A 453 3.32 -32.59 6.61
C ILE A 453 2.80 -31.16 6.78
N GLY A 454 3.08 -30.52 7.93
CA GLY A 454 2.60 -29.16 8.21
C GLY A 454 3.10 -28.14 7.19
N ARG A 455 4.38 -28.22 6.79
CA ARG A 455 4.96 -27.37 5.74
C ARG A 455 4.26 -27.58 4.39
N ALA A 456 4.13 -28.84 3.96
CA ALA A 456 3.47 -29.14 2.69
C ALA A 456 2.01 -28.66 2.63
N ILE A 457 1.29 -28.70 3.75
CA ILE A 457 -0.06 -28.14 3.87
C ILE A 457 -0.02 -26.60 3.76
N ALA A 458 0.88 -25.96 4.49
CA ALA A 458 1.03 -24.50 4.46
C ALA A 458 1.39 -23.99 3.05
N ASP A 459 2.34 -24.64 2.38
CA ASP A 459 2.72 -24.34 1.00
C ASP A 459 1.54 -24.47 0.04
N LYS A 460 0.72 -25.55 0.20
CA LYS A 460 -0.47 -25.75 -0.62
C LYS A 460 -1.55 -24.70 -0.36
N LEU A 461 -1.78 -24.32 0.89
CA LEU A 461 -2.74 -23.27 1.24
C LEU A 461 -2.35 -21.91 0.61
N ILE A 462 -1.06 -21.57 0.61
CA ILE A 462 -0.55 -20.36 -0.08
C ILE A 462 -0.78 -20.46 -1.58
N ALA A 463 -0.48 -21.62 -2.19
CA ALA A 463 -0.69 -21.82 -3.63
C ALA A 463 -2.17 -21.68 -4.05
N GLU A 464 -3.10 -21.95 -3.14
CA GLU A 464 -4.55 -21.74 -3.33
C GLU A 464 -5.02 -20.32 -2.93
N GLY A 465 -4.10 -19.43 -2.56
CA GLY A 465 -4.37 -18.01 -2.31
C GLY A 465 -4.58 -17.60 -0.86
N ALA A 466 -4.43 -18.50 0.12
CA ALA A 466 -4.53 -18.14 1.53
C ALA A 466 -3.30 -17.37 2.02
N ASN A 467 -3.51 -16.49 3.01
CA ASN A 467 -2.43 -15.97 3.86
C ASN A 467 -2.17 -16.98 4.98
N VAL A 468 -0.89 -17.28 5.27
CA VAL A 468 -0.57 -18.37 6.21
C VAL A 468 0.33 -17.88 7.35
N VAL A 469 -0.06 -18.26 8.57
CA VAL A 469 0.77 -18.15 9.77
C VAL A 469 1.43 -19.51 10.00
N PHE A 470 2.72 -19.60 9.73
CA PHE A 470 3.54 -20.76 10.04
C PHE A 470 3.84 -20.75 11.53
N THR A 471 3.53 -21.87 12.22
CA THR A 471 3.86 -22.01 13.64
C THR A 471 4.57 -23.33 13.92
N ASP A 472 5.66 -23.23 14.67
CA ASP A 472 6.49 -24.36 15.10
C ASP A 472 7.21 -23.98 16.39
N ILE A 473 7.72 -24.98 17.12
CA ILE A 473 8.57 -24.75 18.30
C ILE A 473 10.00 -24.36 17.91
N SER A 474 10.42 -24.67 16.67
CA SER A 474 11.76 -24.39 16.13
C SER A 474 11.77 -23.15 15.26
N ASP A 475 12.47 -22.10 15.71
CA ASP A 475 12.67 -20.87 14.94
C ASP A 475 13.50 -21.13 13.67
N ASP A 476 14.46 -22.05 13.69
CA ASP A 476 15.28 -22.38 12.52
C ASP A 476 14.44 -23.02 11.41
N PHE A 477 13.55 -23.94 11.75
CA PHE A 477 12.64 -24.53 10.78
C PHE A 477 11.64 -23.52 10.23
N LEU A 478 11.14 -22.63 11.07
CA LEU A 478 10.25 -21.54 10.64
C LEU A 478 10.94 -20.59 9.66
N LYS A 479 12.18 -20.19 9.95
CA LYS A 479 12.98 -19.33 9.08
C LYS A 479 13.20 -19.97 7.71
N GLU A 480 13.54 -21.26 7.68
CA GLU A 480 13.70 -22.01 6.43
C GLU A 480 12.37 -22.13 5.67
N ALA A 481 11.29 -22.48 6.38
CA ALA A 481 10.00 -22.70 5.77
C ALA A 481 9.42 -21.42 5.13
N THR A 482 9.69 -20.25 5.69
CA THR A 482 9.14 -18.97 5.20
C THR A 482 10.06 -18.20 4.27
N ALA A 483 11.30 -18.64 4.05
CA ALA A 483 12.34 -17.91 3.31
C ALA A 483 11.95 -17.55 1.86
N SER A 484 11.07 -18.31 1.22
CA SER A 484 10.63 -18.10 -0.17
C SER A 484 9.35 -17.25 -0.28
N TYR A 485 8.73 -16.87 0.84
CA TYR A 485 7.49 -16.12 0.86
C TYR A 485 7.70 -14.67 1.30
N SER A 486 6.94 -13.76 0.70
CA SER A 486 6.83 -12.40 1.20
C SER A 486 5.98 -12.32 2.48
N THR A 487 6.16 -11.28 3.27
CA THR A 487 5.33 -11.02 4.45
C THR A 487 3.85 -10.74 4.12
N ASP A 488 3.56 -10.45 2.85
CA ASP A 488 2.19 -10.34 2.34
C ASP A 488 1.54 -11.72 2.13
N GLN A 489 2.31 -12.81 2.05
CA GLN A 489 1.81 -14.17 1.87
C GLN A 489 1.85 -14.97 3.18
N ALA A 490 2.95 -14.87 3.92
CA ALA A 490 3.19 -15.70 5.09
C ALA A 490 3.97 -14.96 6.18
N ILE A 491 3.69 -15.33 7.44
CA ILE A 491 4.52 -14.95 8.59
C ILE A 491 4.87 -16.19 9.42
N ALA A 492 5.98 -16.11 10.15
CA ALA A 492 6.41 -17.12 11.11
C ALA A 492 6.10 -16.68 12.55
N CYS A 493 5.70 -17.62 13.39
CA CYS A 493 5.53 -17.41 14.82
C CYS A 493 5.95 -18.65 15.60
N ASN A 494 6.93 -18.51 16.50
CA ASN A 494 7.24 -19.56 17.44
C ASN A 494 6.01 -19.91 18.27
N CYS A 495 5.67 -21.19 18.38
CA CYS A 495 4.48 -21.63 19.08
C CYS A 495 4.67 -23.05 19.67
N ASP A 496 4.66 -23.11 21.00
CA ASP A 496 4.50 -24.35 21.72
C ASP A 496 3.00 -24.65 21.93
N VAL A 497 2.49 -25.68 21.26
CA VAL A 497 1.08 -26.05 21.33
C VAL A 497 0.65 -26.56 22.72
N THR A 498 1.58 -26.86 23.62
CA THR A 498 1.28 -27.22 25.02
C THR A 498 1.05 -26.02 25.93
N SER A 499 1.40 -24.81 25.47
CA SER A 499 1.26 -23.51 26.16
C SER A 499 0.12 -22.69 25.57
N LYS A 500 -0.90 -22.41 26.39
CA LYS A 500 -2.01 -21.53 26.01
C LYS A 500 -1.54 -20.13 25.64
N GLU A 501 -0.59 -19.58 26.39
CA GLU A 501 -0.01 -18.24 26.15
C GLU A 501 0.71 -18.16 24.79
N SER A 502 1.48 -19.21 24.45
CA SER A 502 2.18 -19.31 23.17
C SER A 502 1.19 -19.35 22.00
N ILE A 503 0.12 -20.14 22.14
CA ILE A 503 -0.97 -20.21 21.15
C ILE A 503 -1.64 -18.84 21.00
N ASP A 504 -2.03 -18.19 22.10
CA ASP A 504 -2.70 -16.88 22.06
C ASP A 504 -1.82 -15.81 21.42
N THR A 505 -0.49 -15.88 21.61
CA THR A 505 0.48 -15.02 20.92
C THR A 505 0.45 -15.22 19.40
N ALA A 506 0.34 -16.48 18.94
CA ALA A 506 0.23 -16.77 17.51
C ALA A 506 -1.07 -16.20 16.89
N PHE A 507 -2.19 -16.33 17.61
CA PHE A 507 -3.46 -15.74 17.19
C PHE A 507 -3.44 -14.20 17.21
N ALA A 508 -2.78 -13.59 18.19
CA ALA A 508 -2.61 -12.14 18.26
C ALA A 508 -1.78 -11.63 17.06
N LYS A 509 -0.67 -12.30 16.73
CA LYS A 509 0.13 -12.00 15.53
C LYS A 509 -0.69 -12.11 14.25
N ALA A 510 -1.46 -13.19 14.10
CA ALA A 510 -2.36 -13.40 12.96
C ALA A 510 -3.39 -12.27 12.85
N SER A 511 -3.97 -11.85 13.97
CA SER A 511 -4.96 -10.78 14.02
C SER A 511 -4.37 -9.42 13.65
N LEU A 512 -3.19 -9.08 14.12
CA LEU A 512 -2.48 -7.84 13.76
C LEU A 512 -2.06 -7.83 12.28
N GLN A 513 -1.56 -8.95 11.78
CA GLN A 513 -1.03 -9.04 10.43
C GLN A 513 -2.11 -9.20 9.36
N PHE A 514 -3.16 -9.99 9.64
CA PHE A 514 -4.16 -10.37 8.65
C PHE A 514 -5.61 -10.06 9.06
N GLY A 515 -5.81 -9.53 10.25
CA GLY A 515 -7.14 -9.15 10.77
C GLY A 515 -7.89 -10.27 11.49
N GLY A 516 -7.41 -11.52 11.47
CA GLY A 516 -8.05 -12.67 12.10
C GLY A 516 -7.57 -13.99 11.51
N VAL A 517 -8.35 -15.08 11.73
CA VAL A 517 -8.03 -16.43 11.24
C VAL A 517 -9.31 -17.14 10.77
N ASP A 518 -9.25 -17.89 9.68
CA ASP A 518 -10.38 -18.64 9.12
C ASP A 518 -10.18 -20.14 9.14
N ILE A 519 -8.92 -20.62 9.05
CA ILE A 519 -8.57 -22.02 8.93
C ILE A 519 -7.49 -22.33 9.95
N ILE A 520 -7.73 -23.33 10.77
CA ILE A 520 -6.75 -23.91 11.68
C ILE A 520 -6.37 -25.29 11.17
N VAL A 521 -5.07 -25.55 11.05
CA VAL A 521 -4.57 -26.90 10.79
C VAL A 521 -3.65 -27.29 11.95
N HIS A 522 -4.11 -28.25 12.76
CA HIS A 522 -3.29 -28.84 13.81
C HIS A 522 -2.49 -29.99 13.20
N SER A 523 -1.22 -29.75 12.90
CA SER A 523 -0.27 -30.71 12.34
C SER A 523 0.94 -30.91 13.26
N ALA A 524 1.08 -30.09 14.32
CA ALA A 524 2.11 -30.34 15.34
C ALA A 524 1.89 -31.67 16.00
N GLY A 525 2.92 -32.51 16.00
CA GLY A 525 2.84 -33.84 16.57
C GLY A 525 4.20 -34.52 16.63
N LEU A 526 4.27 -35.55 17.45
CA LEU A 526 5.44 -36.40 17.59
C LEU A 526 4.98 -37.85 17.86
N ALA A 527 5.81 -38.79 17.56
CA ALA A 527 5.59 -40.21 17.87
C ALA A 527 6.76 -40.74 18.69
N ILE A 528 6.43 -41.51 19.73
CA ILE A 528 7.39 -42.25 20.54
C ILE A 528 7.03 -43.72 20.40
N SER A 529 7.93 -44.51 19.81
CA SER A 529 7.72 -45.96 19.60
C SER A 529 8.56 -46.74 20.60
N LYS A 530 7.90 -47.32 21.60
CA LYS A 530 8.49 -48.13 22.65
C LYS A 530 7.54 -49.27 23.05
N PRO A 531 8.05 -50.45 23.53
CA PRO A 531 7.23 -51.41 24.24
C PRO A 531 6.52 -50.77 25.44
N ILE A 532 5.38 -51.30 25.84
CA ILE A 532 4.58 -50.71 26.93
C ILE A 532 5.36 -50.67 28.25
N GLU A 533 6.14 -51.70 28.55
CA GLU A 533 6.99 -51.80 29.73
C GLU A 533 8.13 -50.79 29.78
N ASP A 534 8.57 -50.28 28.62
CA ASP A 534 9.63 -49.29 28.48
C ASP A 534 9.08 -47.86 28.30
N THR A 535 7.77 -47.68 28.15
CA THR A 535 7.13 -46.36 28.00
C THR A 535 7.03 -45.68 29.36
N SER A 536 7.82 -44.64 29.56
CA SER A 536 7.80 -43.85 30.79
C SER A 536 6.54 -42.98 30.91
N GLN A 537 6.20 -42.60 32.14
CA GLN A 537 5.14 -41.61 32.37
C GLN A 537 5.44 -40.28 31.65
N ALA A 538 6.70 -39.87 31.60
CA ALA A 538 7.10 -38.65 30.88
C ALA A 538 6.85 -38.74 29.36
N ASP A 539 7.11 -39.91 28.75
CA ASP A 539 6.77 -40.15 27.33
C ASP A 539 5.27 -40.04 27.08
N TRP A 540 4.48 -40.66 27.97
CA TRP A 540 3.02 -40.60 27.93
C TRP A 540 2.52 -39.14 28.06
N ASP A 541 2.97 -38.45 29.10
CA ASP A 541 2.54 -37.07 29.37
C ASP A 541 2.91 -36.12 28.21
N LEU A 542 4.10 -36.31 27.60
CA LEU A 542 4.53 -35.53 26.44
C LEU A 542 3.59 -35.77 25.25
N LEU A 543 3.29 -37.03 24.93
CA LEU A 543 2.37 -37.36 23.82
C LEU A 543 0.97 -36.77 24.06
N GLN A 544 0.41 -36.94 25.27
CA GLN A 544 -0.91 -36.40 25.60
C GLN A 544 -0.93 -34.88 25.61
N ASN A 545 0.12 -34.23 26.08
CA ASN A 545 0.20 -32.75 26.08
C ASN A 545 0.26 -32.17 24.65
N VAL A 546 1.04 -32.79 23.76
CA VAL A 546 1.16 -32.28 22.38
C VAL A 546 -0.06 -32.67 21.53
N LEU A 547 -0.44 -33.96 21.53
CA LEU A 547 -1.43 -34.48 20.57
C LEU A 547 -2.88 -34.17 20.98
N VAL A 548 -3.19 -34.23 22.29
CA VAL A 548 -4.57 -34.09 22.78
C VAL A 548 -4.81 -32.70 23.38
N LYS A 549 -4.02 -32.31 24.38
CA LYS A 549 -4.16 -31.02 25.05
C LYS A 549 -3.85 -29.87 24.08
N GLY A 550 -2.80 -30.01 23.24
CA GLY A 550 -2.46 -28.98 22.23
C GLY A 550 -3.61 -28.72 21.26
N GLN A 551 -4.23 -29.78 20.75
CA GLN A 551 -5.42 -29.68 19.91
C GLN A 551 -6.58 -28.96 20.62
N PHE A 552 -6.85 -29.30 21.88
CA PHE A 552 -7.90 -28.67 22.68
C PHE A 552 -7.62 -27.18 22.89
N LEU A 553 -6.41 -26.80 23.29
CA LEU A 553 -6.03 -25.39 23.52
C LEU A 553 -6.11 -24.56 22.23
N LEU A 554 -5.66 -25.14 21.11
CA LEU A 554 -5.72 -24.49 19.80
C LEU A 554 -7.17 -24.26 19.37
N ALA A 555 -8.03 -25.27 19.51
CA ALA A 555 -9.46 -25.16 19.20
C ALA A 555 -10.18 -24.14 20.09
N GLN A 556 -9.79 -24.04 21.37
CA GLN A 556 -10.33 -23.03 22.29
C GLN A 556 -9.99 -21.61 21.84
N SER A 557 -8.72 -21.31 21.47
CA SER A 557 -8.32 -20.00 20.96
C SER A 557 -8.99 -19.69 19.62
N ALA A 558 -9.07 -20.68 18.72
CA ALA A 558 -9.75 -20.56 17.44
C ALA A 558 -11.23 -20.16 17.61
N ALA A 559 -11.96 -20.83 18.52
CA ALA A 559 -13.36 -20.54 18.77
C ALA A 559 -13.58 -19.08 19.25
N VAL A 560 -12.65 -18.54 20.05
CA VAL A 560 -12.71 -17.13 20.49
C VAL A 560 -12.60 -16.19 19.27
N VAL A 561 -11.60 -16.39 18.42
CA VAL A 561 -11.39 -15.55 17.23
C VAL A 561 -12.55 -15.69 16.24
N PHE A 562 -13.03 -16.91 15.97
CA PHE A 562 -14.16 -17.16 15.07
C PHE A 562 -15.44 -16.45 15.53
N ARG A 563 -15.71 -16.43 16.84
CA ARG A 563 -16.84 -15.66 17.40
C ARG A 563 -16.63 -14.15 17.29
N LYS A 564 -15.41 -13.67 17.58
CA LYS A 564 -15.09 -12.24 17.48
C LYS A 564 -15.27 -11.73 16.04
N GLN A 565 -14.81 -12.45 15.03
CA GLN A 565 -14.97 -12.04 13.63
C GLN A 565 -16.37 -12.31 13.05
N ASN A 566 -17.11 -13.29 13.60
CA ASN A 566 -18.45 -13.69 13.14
C ASN A 566 -18.51 -14.08 11.64
N LEU A 567 -17.45 -14.71 11.16
CA LEU A 567 -17.28 -15.17 9.76
C LEU A 567 -17.25 -16.69 9.64
N GLY A 568 -17.44 -17.38 10.78
CA GLY A 568 -17.21 -18.82 10.87
C GLY A 568 -15.72 -19.17 10.88
N GLY A 569 -15.39 -20.43 10.68
CA GLY A 569 -14.02 -20.96 10.59
C GLY A 569 -14.00 -22.46 10.51
N ASN A 570 -12.84 -23.02 10.13
CA ASN A 570 -12.61 -24.46 9.99
C ASN A 570 -11.44 -24.90 10.85
N ILE A 571 -11.57 -26.04 11.50
CA ILE A 571 -10.48 -26.69 12.26
C ILE A 571 -10.23 -28.05 11.61
N VAL A 572 -9.01 -28.28 11.16
CA VAL A 572 -8.55 -29.53 10.57
C VAL A 572 -7.47 -30.13 11.49
N ASN A 573 -7.67 -31.35 11.95
CA ASN A 573 -6.71 -32.05 12.76
C ASN A 573 -6.05 -33.17 11.94
N ILE A 574 -4.73 -33.18 11.89
CA ILE A 574 -3.97 -34.23 11.23
C ILE A 574 -3.88 -35.43 12.21
N ALA A 575 -4.70 -36.42 11.96
CA ALA A 575 -4.78 -37.62 12.76
C ALA A 575 -3.93 -38.76 12.15
N SER A 576 -3.79 -39.84 12.89
CA SER A 576 -3.05 -41.03 12.45
C SER A 576 -3.97 -42.23 12.26
N LYS A 577 -3.55 -43.16 11.40
CA LYS A 577 -4.15 -44.51 11.30
C LYS A 577 -4.15 -45.24 12.64
N ASN A 578 -3.21 -44.93 13.53
CA ASN A 578 -3.09 -45.58 14.84
C ASN A 578 -4.28 -45.24 15.77
N GLY A 579 -5.04 -44.19 15.47
CA GLY A 579 -6.33 -43.90 16.12
C GLY A 579 -7.46 -44.88 15.72
N LEU A 580 -7.29 -45.64 14.63
CA LEU A 580 -8.26 -46.60 14.11
C LEU A 580 -7.76 -48.03 14.21
N VAL A 581 -6.46 -48.28 14.02
CA VAL A 581 -5.82 -49.59 14.02
C VAL A 581 -4.56 -49.54 14.87
N ALA A 582 -4.46 -50.43 15.87
CA ALA A 582 -3.31 -50.49 16.76
C ALA A 582 -1.99 -50.68 15.99
N GLY A 583 -1.00 -49.82 16.25
CA GLY A 583 0.37 -49.96 15.78
C GLY A 583 1.25 -50.61 16.86
N PRO A 584 2.18 -51.53 16.51
CA PRO A 584 3.09 -52.10 17.50
C PRO A 584 3.95 -50.99 18.12
N ASN A 585 4.15 -51.09 19.43
CA ASN A 585 4.97 -50.15 20.22
C ASN A 585 4.50 -48.65 20.18
N ASN A 586 3.25 -48.40 19.86
CA ASN A 586 2.71 -47.04 19.76
C ASN A 586 1.54 -46.79 20.74
N LEU A 587 1.70 -47.24 21.99
CA LEU A 587 0.64 -47.17 23.00
C LEU A 587 0.13 -45.76 23.27
N GLY A 588 1.02 -44.77 23.31
CA GLY A 588 0.67 -43.37 23.64
C GLY A 588 0.29 -42.50 22.48
N TYR A 589 0.45 -43.03 21.26
CA TYR A 589 0.23 -42.26 20.00
C TYR A 589 -1.17 -42.56 19.35
#